data_f62e13f45ed8a5b100feb13ada87132a
#
_entry.id   f62e13f45ed8a5b100feb13ada87132a
#
_cell.length_a   1.000
_cell.length_b   1.000
_cell.length_c   1.000
_cell.angle_alpha   90.00
_cell.angle_beta   90.00
_cell.angle_gamma   90.00
#
_symmetry.space_group_name_H-M   'P 1'
#
loop_
_entity.id
_entity.type
_entity.pdbx_description
1 polymer ?
#
loop_
_entity_poly.entity_id
_entity_poly.type
_entity_poly.pdbx_seq_one_letter_code
_entity_poly.pdbx_strand_id
1 'polypeptide(L)'
;MKTRPLGIGLLSGGLDSALSCVVTREAGADIRCLHFFTGFCVTGHNSRVGRTDRPIANHALQVAAEIGASLELVDVSEEYLPMVLKPKHGYGRNMNPCIDCRVFMLRRARDYMERTGADFVFTGEVVGQRPKSQVKTALRAIEKEAGLEGRLLRPLSARILPPTVAERTGLIDREKLHGFSGRGRKPQIDLAHRYGITAYSQPAGGCCFLTDSSYSTKFKDVIAHGGSGSLSVDDVFVLGVGRHFRFSPVLKAIVGRNAEENDFLARMAGDHWSAGVVGFNGPTAVVVGEIRDDDWVEIASIVARYSDGKNKESIEVEFVRGGTAKRVRTAPASADFVAIHRI
;
A
#
# COMPACT_ATOMS: atom_id res chain seq x y z
N MET A 1 4.88 13.64 41.28
CA MET A 1 5.48 12.59 40.36
C MET A 1 5.65 13.28 39.02
N LYS A 2 6.85 13.27 38.42
CA LYS A 2 7.01 13.73 37.04
C LYS A 2 6.19 12.79 36.14
N THR A 3 5.21 13.33 35.44
CA THR A 3 4.50 12.58 34.40
C THR A 3 5.50 12.12 33.33
N ARG A 4 5.45 10.85 32.93
CA ARG A 4 6.32 10.35 31.86
C ARG A 4 6.00 11.11 30.57
N PRO A 5 7.02 11.46 29.75
CA PRO A 5 6.77 12.12 28.47
C PRO A 5 5.98 11.19 27.54
N LEU A 6 5.13 11.75 26.69
CA LEU A 6 4.33 11.00 25.72
C LEU A 6 4.95 11.10 24.34
N GLY A 7 5.29 9.95 23.74
CA GLY A 7 5.75 9.85 22.36
C GLY A 7 4.67 9.32 21.41
N ILE A 8 4.56 9.92 20.23
CA ILE A 8 3.69 9.44 19.15
C ILE A 8 4.52 8.61 18.18
N GLY A 9 4.23 7.30 18.08
CA GLY A 9 4.95 6.35 17.23
C GLY A 9 4.25 6.02 15.93
N LEU A 10 4.99 5.88 14.84
CA LEU A 10 4.45 5.35 13.58
C LEU A 10 4.65 3.83 13.55
N LEU A 11 3.56 3.07 13.69
CA LEU A 11 3.59 1.61 13.74
C LEU A 11 3.04 1.00 12.43
N SER A 12 3.92 0.46 11.62
CA SER A 12 3.56 -0.17 10.35
C SER A 12 3.29 -1.68 10.43
N GLY A 13 3.52 -2.30 11.59
CA GLY A 13 3.50 -3.75 11.78
C GLY A 13 4.79 -4.46 11.33
N GLY A 14 5.82 -3.71 10.93
CA GLY A 14 7.15 -4.25 10.63
C GLY A 14 8.06 -4.26 11.85
N LEU A 15 9.11 -5.10 11.80
CA LEU A 15 10.09 -5.31 12.87
C LEU A 15 10.63 -4.01 13.47
N ASP A 16 11.14 -3.09 12.63
CA ASP A 16 11.80 -1.88 13.12
C ASP A 16 10.81 -0.93 13.82
N SER A 17 9.56 -0.86 13.35
CA SER A 17 8.52 -0.05 14.01
C SER A 17 8.08 -0.65 15.34
N ALA A 18 8.02 -1.98 15.46
CA ALA A 18 7.74 -2.67 16.72
C ALA A 18 8.84 -2.40 17.75
N LEU A 19 10.10 -2.61 17.35
CA LEU A 19 11.26 -2.38 18.20
C LEU A 19 11.36 -0.93 18.66
N SER A 20 11.08 0.03 17.78
CA SER A 20 11.10 1.45 18.15
C SER A 20 10.13 1.78 19.28
N CYS A 21 8.96 1.13 19.31
CA CYS A 21 7.98 1.30 20.38
C CYS A 21 8.53 0.80 21.72
N VAL A 22 9.06 -0.42 21.76
CA VAL A 22 9.58 -1.01 23.00
C VAL A 22 10.78 -0.23 23.52
N VAL A 23 11.75 0.10 22.65
CA VAL A 23 12.94 0.88 23.00
C VAL A 23 12.59 2.26 23.52
N THR A 24 11.63 2.96 22.92
CA THR A 24 11.17 4.28 23.38
C THR A 24 10.55 4.20 24.77
N ARG A 25 9.74 3.17 25.04
CA ARG A 25 9.12 2.94 26.34
C ARG A 25 10.16 2.62 27.42
N GLU A 26 11.17 1.81 27.12
CA GLU A 26 12.28 1.52 28.03
C GLU A 26 13.14 2.76 28.29
N ALA A 27 13.28 3.63 27.30
CA ALA A 27 13.99 4.89 27.45
C ALA A 27 13.23 5.94 28.29
N GLY A 28 12.03 5.61 28.78
CA GLY A 28 11.33 6.39 29.80
C GLY A 28 10.05 7.08 29.35
N ALA A 29 9.57 6.91 28.12
CA ALA A 29 8.33 7.51 27.64
C ALA A 29 7.12 6.57 27.77
N ASP A 30 5.95 7.16 27.87
CA ASP A 30 4.70 6.53 27.46
C ASP A 30 4.54 6.69 25.95
N ILE A 31 3.85 5.74 25.32
CA ILE A 31 3.74 5.73 23.86
C ILE A 31 2.29 5.59 23.40
N ARG A 32 1.95 6.27 22.32
CA ARG A 32 0.74 6.06 21.54
C ARG A 32 1.13 5.89 20.09
N CYS A 33 0.56 4.89 19.42
CA CYS A 33 0.94 4.54 18.06
C CYS A 33 -0.14 4.93 17.04
N LEU A 34 0.30 5.35 15.86
CA LEU A 34 -0.55 5.60 14.70
C LEU A 34 -0.20 4.63 13.59
N HIS A 35 -1.22 4.07 12.96
CA HIS A 35 -1.11 3.33 11.71
C HIS A 35 -1.91 4.03 10.62
N PHE A 36 -1.25 4.45 9.55
CA PHE A 36 -1.89 5.14 8.44
C PHE A 36 -2.30 4.16 7.35
N PHE A 37 -3.59 4.14 7.00
CA PHE A 37 -4.10 3.48 5.82
C PHE A 37 -4.10 4.47 4.65
N THR A 38 -3.41 4.12 3.55
CA THR A 38 -3.19 5.03 2.41
C THR A 38 -3.97 4.65 1.15
N GLY A 39 -4.72 3.55 1.18
CA GLY A 39 -5.34 2.97 -0.02
C GLY A 39 -4.38 2.12 -0.88
N PHE A 40 -3.06 2.26 -0.71
CA PHE A 40 -2.04 1.55 -1.48
C PHE A 40 -1.37 0.39 -0.71
N CYS A 41 -1.87 0.05 0.46
CA CYS A 41 -1.30 -1.01 1.29
C CYS A 41 -1.72 -2.40 0.78
N VAL A 42 -0.74 -3.29 0.55
CA VAL A 42 -0.98 -4.67 0.07
C VAL A 42 -1.89 -5.45 1.03
N THR A 43 -1.66 -5.31 2.33
CA THR A 43 -2.45 -6.00 3.35
C THR A 43 -3.92 -5.59 3.31
N GLY A 44 -4.23 -4.30 3.30
CA GLY A 44 -5.60 -3.79 3.23
C GLY A 44 -6.32 -4.18 1.93
N HIS A 45 -5.58 -4.25 0.81
CA HIS A 45 -6.09 -4.68 -0.47
C HIS A 45 -6.53 -6.14 -0.47
N ASN A 46 -5.68 -7.06 -0.01
CA ASN A 46 -6.00 -8.49 0.05
C ASN A 46 -7.27 -8.75 0.88
N SER A 47 -7.55 -7.91 1.89
CA SER A 47 -8.77 -7.93 2.67
C SER A 47 -10.00 -7.63 1.86
N ARG A 48 -10.01 -6.48 1.21
CA ARG A 48 -11.19 -6.04 0.46
C ARG A 48 -11.52 -6.98 -0.70
N VAL A 49 -10.50 -7.64 -1.29
CA VAL A 49 -10.68 -8.62 -2.36
C VAL A 49 -11.17 -9.98 -1.84
N GLY A 50 -11.05 -10.26 -0.54
CA GLY A 50 -11.44 -11.56 0.03
C GLY A 50 -10.39 -12.65 -0.16
N ARG A 51 -9.14 -12.29 -0.42
CA ARG A 51 -8.03 -13.25 -0.66
C ARG A 51 -7.53 -13.97 0.59
N THR A 52 -8.15 -13.72 1.74
CA THR A 52 -7.77 -14.40 2.97
C THR A 52 -9.02 -14.83 3.71
N ASP A 53 -9.16 -16.13 3.97
CA ASP A 53 -10.20 -16.73 4.81
C ASP A 53 -10.08 -16.32 6.29
N ARG A 54 -9.05 -15.55 6.62
CA ARG A 54 -8.84 -14.99 7.94
C ARG A 54 -9.15 -13.51 7.92
N PRO A 55 -9.88 -12.97 8.94
CA PRO A 55 -9.96 -11.53 9.12
C PRO A 55 -8.51 -11.04 9.11
N ILE A 56 -8.22 -10.06 8.23
CA ILE A 56 -6.84 -9.60 8.10
C ILE A 56 -6.39 -9.17 9.46
N ALA A 57 -5.54 -9.97 9.97
CA ALA A 57 -4.68 -9.54 11.03
C ALA A 57 -3.89 -8.34 10.48
N ASN A 58 -4.38 -7.13 10.75
CA ASN A 58 -3.59 -5.95 10.54
C ASN A 58 -2.34 -6.16 11.38
N HIS A 59 -1.20 -6.44 10.73
CA HIS A 59 0.05 -6.72 11.44
C HIS A 59 0.38 -5.63 12.46
N ALA A 60 -0.04 -4.38 12.22
CA ALA A 60 0.14 -3.32 13.17
C ALA A 60 -0.71 -3.54 14.43
N LEU A 61 -1.95 -4.04 14.32
CA LEU A 61 -2.79 -4.37 15.47
C LEU A 61 -2.22 -5.57 16.25
N GLN A 62 -1.73 -6.60 15.55
CA GLN A 62 -1.13 -7.77 16.21
C GLN A 62 0.13 -7.36 16.98
N VAL A 63 1.02 -6.60 16.33
CA VAL A 63 2.23 -6.07 16.98
C VAL A 63 1.86 -5.16 18.15
N ALA A 64 0.88 -4.25 17.99
CA ALA A 64 0.45 -3.38 19.07
C ALA A 64 -0.05 -4.17 20.28
N ALA A 65 -0.84 -5.23 20.07
CA ALA A 65 -1.32 -6.11 21.11
C ALA A 65 -0.16 -6.86 21.80
N GLU A 66 0.77 -7.41 21.02
CA GLU A 66 1.93 -8.14 21.55
C GLU A 66 2.84 -7.25 22.42
N ILE A 67 3.09 -6.01 22.00
CA ILE A 67 3.92 -5.07 22.76
C ILE A 67 3.13 -4.26 23.79
N GLY A 68 1.81 -4.45 23.91
CA GLY A 68 0.96 -3.72 24.85
C GLY A 68 0.92 -2.21 24.57
N ALA A 69 0.88 -1.80 23.29
CA ALA A 69 0.80 -0.39 22.89
C ALA A 69 -0.61 -0.03 22.39
N SER A 70 -1.10 1.17 22.74
CA SER A 70 -2.31 1.70 22.12
C SER A 70 -2.05 2.06 20.67
N LEU A 71 -2.97 1.67 19.76
CA LEU A 71 -2.87 1.93 18.33
C LEU A 71 -4.14 2.59 17.81
N GLU A 72 -3.99 3.71 17.13
CA GLU A 72 -5.06 4.37 16.37
C GLU A 72 -4.86 4.12 14.88
N LEU A 73 -5.91 3.66 14.20
CA LEU A 73 -5.93 3.48 12.75
C LEU A 73 -6.48 4.75 12.11
N VAL A 74 -5.69 5.38 11.26
CA VAL A 74 -6.05 6.64 10.60
C VAL A 74 -6.13 6.41 9.09
N ASP A 75 -7.32 6.56 8.52
CA ASP A 75 -7.49 6.55 7.07
C ASP A 75 -7.09 7.91 6.50
N VAL A 76 -6.11 7.90 5.63
CA VAL A 76 -5.59 9.09 4.93
C VAL A 76 -5.63 8.91 3.40
N SER A 77 -6.35 7.92 2.91
CA SER A 77 -6.32 7.49 1.51
C SER A 77 -6.73 8.61 0.54
N GLU A 78 -7.79 9.35 0.86
CA GLU A 78 -8.27 10.47 0.05
C GLU A 78 -7.26 11.63 -0.04
N GLU A 79 -6.59 11.95 1.07
CA GLU A 79 -5.60 13.01 1.13
C GLU A 79 -4.23 12.57 0.58
N TYR A 80 -3.96 11.27 0.62
CA TYR A 80 -2.72 10.69 0.16
C TYR A 80 -2.66 10.56 -1.37
N LEU A 81 -3.79 10.29 -2.03
CA LEU A 81 -3.88 10.10 -3.47
C LEU A 81 -3.38 11.33 -4.28
N PRO A 82 -3.80 12.56 -4.00
CA PRO A 82 -3.26 13.74 -4.70
C PRO A 82 -1.74 13.89 -4.60
N MET A 83 -1.15 13.55 -3.43
CA MET A 83 0.30 13.56 -3.25
C MET A 83 0.98 12.49 -4.12
N VAL A 84 0.38 11.29 -4.24
CA VAL A 84 0.92 10.23 -5.10
C VAL A 84 0.85 10.62 -6.57
N LEU A 85 -0.22 11.29 -7.00
CA LEU A 85 -0.38 11.74 -8.39
C LEU A 85 0.61 12.84 -8.79
N LYS A 86 0.99 13.70 -7.84
CA LYS A 86 1.91 14.84 -8.09
C LYS A 86 2.91 15.00 -6.94
N PRO A 87 3.85 14.04 -6.77
CA PRO A 87 4.84 14.13 -5.69
C PRO A 87 5.84 15.23 -5.96
N LYS A 88 6.16 16.02 -4.93
CA LYS A 88 7.12 17.14 -5.00
C LYS A 88 8.55 16.67 -5.32
N HIS A 89 8.96 15.52 -4.74
CA HIS A 89 10.29 14.93 -4.91
C HIS A 89 10.35 13.84 -5.98
N GLY A 90 9.25 13.68 -6.73
CA GLY A 90 9.13 12.65 -7.76
C GLY A 90 9.07 11.24 -7.21
N TYR A 91 9.17 10.29 -8.12
CA TYR A 91 9.06 8.87 -7.78
C TYR A 91 10.43 8.23 -7.57
N GLY A 92 10.45 7.26 -6.66
CA GLY A 92 11.56 6.36 -6.46
C GLY A 92 11.51 5.16 -7.39
N ARG A 93 11.51 3.94 -6.80
CA ARG A 93 11.29 2.72 -7.57
C ARG A 93 9.84 2.69 -8.05
N ASN A 94 9.64 2.52 -9.36
CA ASN A 94 8.33 2.55 -10.00
C ASN A 94 7.57 3.86 -9.69
N MET A 95 6.36 3.79 -9.12
CA MET A 95 5.53 4.95 -8.77
C MET A 95 5.56 5.29 -7.27
N ASN A 96 6.57 4.84 -6.53
CA ASN A 96 6.64 5.05 -5.09
C ASN A 96 7.26 6.43 -4.73
N PRO A 97 6.50 7.37 -4.17
CA PRO A 97 6.98 8.68 -3.76
C PRO A 97 7.61 8.65 -2.35
N CYS A 98 8.69 7.86 -2.16
CA CYS A 98 9.24 7.52 -0.84
C CYS A 98 9.48 8.71 0.09
N ILE A 99 9.97 9.85 -0.42
CA ILE A 99 10.27 11.05 0.38
C ILE A 99 8.97 11.74 0.75
N ASP A 100 8.11 12.03 -0.23
CA ASP A 100 6.82 12.70 -0.02
C ASP A 100 5.90 11.88 0.90
N CYS A 101 5.90 10.56 0.73
CA CYS A 101 5.18 9.65 1.64
C CYS A 101 5.62 9.84 3.10
N ARG A 102 6.93 9.91 3.35
CA ARG A 102 7.45 10.11 4.70
C ARG A 102 7.12 11.47 5.26
N VAL A 103 7.27 12.51 4.47
CA VAL A 103 6.89 13.88 4.86
C VAL A 103 5.40 13.94 5.20
N PHE A 104 4.54 13.36 4.36
CA PHE A 104 3.10 13.31 4.57
C PHE A 104 2.73 12.64 5.91
N MET A 105 3.24 11.41 6.13
CA MET A 105 2.99 10.66 7.36
C MET A 105 3.47 11.39 8.62
N LEU A 106 4.66 12.00 8.54
CA LEU A 106 5.23 12.73 9.66
C LEU A 106 4.50 14.04 9.97
N ARG A 107 3.98 14.74 8.96
CA ARG A 107 3.12 15.91 9.16
C ARG A 107 1.84 15.50 9.91
N ARG A 108 1.19 14.42 9.51
CA ARG A 108 0.01 13.89 10.22
C ARG A 108 0.32 13.49 11.66
N ALA A 109 1.47 12.87 11.89
CA ALA A 109 1.91 12.51 13.23
C ALA A 109 2.24 13.76 14.06
N ARG A 110 2.83 14.81 13.48
CA ARG A 110 3.04 16.10 14.13
C ARG A 110 1.72 16.75 14.55
N ASP A 111 0.77 16.84 13.63
CA ASP A 111 -0.54 17.44 13.88
C ASP A 111 -1.28 16.68 15.00
N TYR A 112 -1.13 15.36 15.03
CA TYR A 112 -1.64 14.51 16.11
C TYR A 112 -0.92 14.78 17.43
N MET A 113 0.40 14.86 17.42
CA MET A 113 1.24 15.18 18.57
C MET A 113 0.82 16.52 19.19
N GLU A 114 0.67 17.57 18.38
CA GLU A 114 0.27 18.91 18.82
C GLU A 114 -1.15 18.93 19.41
N ARG A 115 -2.10 18.24 18.77
CA ARG A 115 -3.48 18.13 19.26
C ARG A 115 -3.61 17.39 20.59
N THR A 116 -2.75 16.39 20.81
CA THR A 116 -2.79 15.55 22.02
C THR A 116 -1.86 16.03 23.13
N GLY A 117 -1.06 17.07 22.90
CA GLY A 117 -0.06 17.57 23.85
C GLY A 117 1.10 16.60 24.08
N ALA A 118 1.39 15.72 23.11
CA ALA A 118 2.53 14.82 23.21
C ALA A 118 3.86 15.55 22.96
N ASP A 119 4.96 15.03 23.52
CA ASP A 119 6.24 15.72 23.58
C ASP A 119 7.07 15.57 22.29
N PHE A 120 6.97 14.41 21.64
CA PHE A 120 7.76 14.11 20.44
C PHE A 120 7.11 13.03 19.56
N VAL A 121 7.57 12.95 18.30
CA VAL A 121 7.24 11.85 17.38
C VAL A 121 8.42 10.89 17.31
N PHE A 122 8.17 9.59 17.11
CA PHE A 122 9.24 8.61 16.87
C PHE A 122 8.90 7.63 15.74
N THR A 123 9.95 7.09 15.10
CA THR A 123 9.83 6.13 13.99
C THR A 123 10.86 5.01 14.10
N GLY A 124 10.54 3.86 13.48
CA GLY A 124 11.47 2.74 13.32
C GLY A 124 12.46 2.90 12.16
N GLU A 125 12.77 4.11 11.71
CA GLU A 125 13.74 4.33 10.65
C GLU A 125 15.16 4.03 11.13
N VAL A 126 15.92 3.27 10.32
CA VAL A 126 17.31 2.94 10.58
C VAL A 126 18.20 3.58 9.53
N VAL A 127 19.24 4.28 9.96
CA VAL A 127 20.19 4.97 9.06
C VAL A 127 20.80 3.98 8.08
N GLY A 128 20.73 4.29 6.78
CA GLY A 128 21.34 3.49 5.70
C GLY A 128 20.57 2.22 5.32
N GLN A 129 19.45 1.89 5.96
CA GLN A 129 18.69 0.68 5.65
C GLN A 129 17.95 0.79 4.30
N ARG A 130 17.42 1.97 3.98
CA ARG A 130 16.82 2.26 2.67
C ARG A 130 17.62 3.32 1.92
N PRO A 131 18.12 3.02 0.70
CA PRO A 131 19.14 3.86 0.04
C PRO A 131 18.68 5.26 -0.34
N LYS A 132 17.37 5.50 -0.52
CA LYS A 132 16.85 6.83 -0.89
C LYS A 132 16.33 7.63 0.30
N SER A 133 15.54 7.03 1.17
CA SER A 133 14.81 7.75 2.22
C SER A 133 15.44 7.67 3.60
N GLN A 134 16.41 6.78 3.84
CA GLN A 134 17.04 6.59 5.15
C GLN A 134 18.54 6.90 5.18
N VAL A 135 19.07 7.63 4.20
CA VAL A 135 20.40 8.24 4.32
C VAL A 135 20.31 9.51 5.17
N LYS A 136 21.37 9.86 5.88
CA LYS A 136 21.38 10.99 6.85
C LYS A 136 20.85 12.30 6.26
N THR A 137 21.21 12.60 5.01
CA THR A 137 20.76 13.82 4.31
C THR A 137 19.25 13.80 4.05
N ALA A 138 18.70 12.66 3.58
CA ALA A 138 17.27 12.51 3.34
C ALA A 138 16.46 12.53 4.66
N LEU A 139 16.95 11.86 5.72
CA LEU A 139 16.31 11.89 7.04
C LEU A 139 16.19 13.31 7.58
N ARG A 140 17.25 14.14 7.42
CA ARG A 140 17.26 15.54 7.84
C ARG A 140 16.30 16.39 7.00
N ALA A 141 16.29 16.22 5.68
CA ALA A 141 15.39 16.94 4.79
C ALA A 141 13.93 16.63 5.08
N ILE A 142 13.59 15.34 5.26
CA ILE A 142 12.25 14.87 5.62
C ILE A 142 11.81 15.46 6.97
N GLU A 143 12.66 15.43 7.97
CA GLU A 143 12.39 15.99 9.30
C GLU A 143 12.09 17.49 9.25
N LYS A 144 12.92 18.24 8.53
CA LYS A 144 12.73 19.67 8.32
C LYS A 144 11.43 19.96 7.56
N GLU A 145 11.17 19.25 6.47
CA GLU A 145 9.97 19.46 5.66
C GLU A 145 8.68 19.06 6.40
N ALA A 146 8.76 18.09 7.30
CA ALA A 146 7.65 17.70 8.18
C ALA A 146 7.41 18.69 9.33
N GLY A 147 8.31 19.65 9.59
CA GLY A 147 8.23 20.57 10.73
C GLY A 147 8.50 19.89 12.07
N LEU A 148 9.33 18.87 12.10
CA LEU A 148 9.68 18.07 13.27
C LEU A 148 11.14 18.21 13.68
N GLU A 149 11.84 19.27 13.28
CA GLU A 149 13.26 19.47 13.59
C GLU A 149 13.50 19.39 15.09
N GLY A 150 14.37 18.43 15.48
CA GLY A 150 14.69 18.16 16.88
C GLY A 150 13.57 17.48 17.68
N ARG A 151 12.39 17.24 17.12
CA ARG A 151 11.27 16.54 17.78
C ARG A 151 10.97 15.16 17.19
N LEU A 152 11.79 14.67 16.25
CA LEU A 152 11.66 13.34 15.64
C LEU A 152 12.74 12.40 16.15
N LEU A 153 12.37 11.48 17.03
CA LEU A 153 13.25 10.46 17.58
C LEU A 153 13.30 9.23 16.65
N ARG A 154 14.50 8.68 16.46
CA ARG A 154 14.74 7.41 15.76
C ARG A 154 15.47 6.45 16.69
N PRO A 155 14.74 5.77 17.61
CA PRO A 155 15.33 5.05 18.75
C PRO A 155 16.38 4.03 18.36
N LEU A 156 16.22 3.40 17.19
CA LEU A 156 17.14 2.37 16.70
C LEU A 156 18.46 2.95 16.14
N SER A 157 18.51 4.22 15.80
CA SER A 157 19.70 4.89 15.25
C SER A 157 20.10 6.16 16.01
N ALA A 158 19.49 6.43 17.15
CA ALA A 158 19.65 7.70 17.87
C ALA A 158 21.11 7.99 18.23
N ARG A 159 21.89 6.99 18.66
CA ARG A 159 23.30 7.18 19.07
C ARG A 159 24.22 7.64 17.94
N ILE A 160 23.84 7.47 16.67
CA ILE A 160 24.62 7.90 15.49
C ILE A 160 24.00 9.11 14.77
N LEU A 161 22.95 9.70 15.36
CA LEU A 161 22.29 10.92 14.93
C LEU A 161 22.46 12.02 16.00
N PRO A 162 22.29 13.31 15.64
CA PRO A 162 22.25 14.37 16.62
C PRO A 162 21.12 14.14 17.62
N PRO A 163 21.34 14.47 18.91
CA PRO A 163 20.31 14.27 19.93
C PRO A 163 19.11 15.19 19.71
N THR A 164 17.92 14.66 19.90
CA THR A 164 16.65 15.40 19.86
C THR A 164 16.47 16.27 21.09
N VAL A 165 15.44 17.12 21.08
CA VAL A 165 15.07 17.94 22.26
C VAL A 165 14.78 17.02 23.46
N ALA A 166 14.00 15.95 23.28
CA ALA A 166 13.64 15.01 24.32
C ALA A 166 14.87 14.33 24.96
N GLU A 167 15.91 14.03 24.17
CA GLU A 167 17.18 13.49 24.67
C GLU A 167 17.97 14.55 25.43
N ARG A 168 18.11 15.78 24.88
CA ARG A 168 18.87 16.87 25.53
C ARG A 168 18.26 17.35 26.84
N THR A 169 16.95 17.32 26.96
CA THR A 169 16.23 17.75 28.16
C THR A 169 16.08 16.63 29.19
N GLY A 170 16.59 15.42 28.90
CA GLY A 170 16.49 14.28 29.80
C GLY A 170 15.09 13.68 29.92
N LEU A 171 14.18 13.99 29.00
CA LEU A 171 12.87 13.33 28.89
C LEU A 171 13.04 11.87 28.44
N ILE A 172 14.05 11.60 27.61
CA ILE A 172 14.40 10.28 27.11
C ILE A 172 15.83 9.94 27.51
N ASP A 173 16.01 8.76 28.09
CA ASP A 173 17.32 8.21 28.42
C ASP A 173 18.02 7.72 27.14
N ARG A 174 18.98 8.53 26.65
CA ARG A 174 19.74 8.24 25.44
C ARG A 174 20.57 6.94 25.54
N GLU A 175 21.01 6.55 26.73
CA GLU A 175 21.82 5.35 26.94
C GLU A 175 21.05 4.04 26.67
N LYS A 176 19.73 4.11 26.69
CA LYS A 176 18.84 2.99 26.32
C LYS A 176 18.53 2.92 24.85
N LEU A 177 18.92 3.94 24.08
CA LEU A 177 18.70 3.97 22.61
C LEU A 177 19.83 3.23 21.89
N HIS A 178 19.63 2.96 20.59
CA HIS A 178 20.56 2.21 19.77
C HIS A 178 21.27 3.06 18.71
N GLY A 179 22.36 2.51 18.15
CA GLY A 179 23.13 3.08 17.04
C GLY A 179 23.14 2.19 15.80
N PHE A 180 22.02 1.52 15.50
CA PHE A 180 21.94 0.64 14.33
C PHE A 180 22.05 1.40 13.02
N SER A 181 22.74 0.80 12.04
CA SER A 181 22.88 1.35 10.70
C SER A 181 23.10 0.27 9.65
N GLY A 182 22.86 0.64 8.39
CA GLY A 182 23.07 -0.25 7.25
C GLY A 182 21.88 -1.15 6.95
N ARG A 183 22.07 -2.08 6.00
CA ARG A 183 20.99 -2.96 5.49
C ARG A 183 20.83 -4.25 6.27
N GLY A 184 21.83 -4.62 7.04
CA GLY A 184 21.80 -5.84 7.87
C GLY A 184 20.75 -5.71 8.98
N ARG A 185 19.98 -6.77 9.20
CA ARG A 185 18.89 -6.78 10.20
C ARG A 185 19.17 -7.68 11.39
N LYS A 186 20.35 -8.27 11.43
CA LYS A 186 20.71 -9.18 12.53
C LYS A 186 20.56 -8.53 13.91
N PRO A 187 21.08 -7.29 14.17
CA PRO A 187 20.90 -6.66 15.47
C PRO A 187 19.42 -6.43 15.84
N GLN A 188 18.57 -6.10 14.86
CA GLN A 188 17.15 -5.92 15.09
C GLN A 188 16.44 -7.27 15.40
N ILE A 189 16.80 -8.34 14.70
CA ILE A 189 16.26 -9.69 14.94
C ILE A 189 16.67 -10.17 16.32
N ASP A 190 17.95 -10.03 16.68
CA ASP A 190 18.47 -10.40 18.00
C ASP A 190 17.75 -9.59 19.12
N LEU A 191 17.45 -8.32 18.85
CA LEU A 191 16.72 -7.46 19.77
C LEU A 191 15.24 -7.90 19.91
N ALA A 192 14.58 -8.25 18.80
CA ALA A 192 13.21 -8.78 18.82
C ALA A 192 13.10 -10.07 19.63
N HIS A 193 14.05 -11.00 19.45
CA HIS A 193 14.13 -12.22 20.26
C HIS A 193 14.23 -11.91 21.75
N ARG A 194 15.04 -10.94 22.15
CA ARG A 194 15.17 -10.54 23.58
C ARG A 194 13.89 -9.96 24.16
N TYR A 195 13.09 -9.27 23.33
CA TYR A 195 11.80 -8.71 23.75
C TYR A 195 10.61 -9.67 23.54
N GLY A 196 10.83 -10.87 23.00
CA GLY A 196 9.77 -11.84 22.69
C GLY A 196 8.82 -11.38 21.58
N ILE A 197 9.26 -10.46 20.71
CA ILE A 197 8.43 -9.96 19.61
C ILE A 197 8.49 -10.94 18.44
N THR A 198 7.33 -11.48 18.05
CA THR A 198 7.19 -12.49 17.00
C THR A 198 6.21 -12.11 15.89
N ALA A 199 5.23 -11.25 16.19
CA ALA A 199 4.10 -10.90 15.31
C ALA A 199 4.44 -9.83 14.27
N TYR A 200 5.69 -9.67 13.84
CA TYR A 200 6.04 -8.69 12.81
C TYR A 200 6.03 -9.28 11.40
N SER A 201 5.65 -8.45 10.42
CA SER A 201 5.67 -8.85 9.01
C SER A 201 7.11 -9.08 8.53
N GLN A 202 7.32 -10.21 7.82
CA GLN A 202 8.60 -10.47 7.16
C GLN A 202 8.87 -9.43 6.05
N PRO A 203 10.13 -9.06 5.80
CA PRO A 203 10.49 -8.04 4.82
C PRO A 203 10.37 -8.48 3.35
N ALA A 204 9.49 -9.43 3.06
CA ALA A 204 9.25 -9.92 1.70
C ALA A 204 8.41 -8.91 0.91
N GLY A 205 9.05 -8.20 -0.01
CA GLY A 205 8.37 -7.25 -0.90
C GLY A 205 8.03 -5.91 -0.24
N GLY A 206 7.60 -4.94 -1.02
CA GLY A 206 7.15 -3.65 -0.49
C GLY A 206 5.81 -3.77 0.22
N CYS A 207 5.60 -3.04 1.31
CA CYS A 207 4.30 -2.91 1.97
C CYS A 207 3.27 -2.12 1.13
N CYS A 208 3.67 -1.62 -0.02
CA CYS A 208 2.93 -0.70 -0.86
C CYS A 208 2.96 -1.15 -2.33
N PHE A 209 1.82 -1.20 -2.97
CA PHE A 209 1.69 -1.53 -4.40
C PHE A 209 2.46 -0.58 -5.32
N LEU A 210 2.69 0.65 -4.92
CA LEU A 210 3.46 1.63 -5.71
C LEU A 210 4.92 1.20 -5.96
N THR A 211 5.42 0.18 -5.27
CA THR A 211 6.73 -0.44 -5.52
C THR A 211 6.69 -1.60 -6.50
N ASP A 212 5.51 -2.11 -6.83
CA ASP A 212 5.29 -3.18 -7.78
C ASP A 212 5.28 -2.65 -9.21
N SER A 213 5.96 -3.33 -10.13
CA SER A 213 6.08 -2.88 -11.53
C SER A 213 4.77 -3.02 -12.30
N SER A 214 4.06 -4.13 -12.13
CA SER A 214 2.79 -4.37 -12.82
C SER A 214 1.72 -3.39 -12.36
N TYR A 215 1.60 -3.16 -11.04
CA TYR A 215 0.71 -2.14 -10.51
C TYR A 215 1.06 -0.74 -11.05
N SER A 216 2.34 -0.40 -11.07
CA SER A 216 2.81 0.91 -11.53
C SER A 216 2.53 1.13 -13.02
N THR A 217 2.62 0.08 -13.86
CA THR A 217 2.26 0.17 -15.28
C THR A 217 0.77 0.48 -15.44
N LYS A 218 -0.10 -0.22 -14.72
CA LYS A 218 -1.55 0.04 -14.72
C LYS A 218 -1.90 1.43 -14.19
N PHE A 219 -1.18 1.89 -13.17
CA PHE A 219 -1.39 3.22 -12.61
C PHE A 219 -0.99 4.32 -13.59
N LYS A 220 0.15 4.18 -14.28
CA LYS A 220 0.56 5.10 -15.38
C LYS A 220 -0.46 5.10 -16.52
N ASP A 221 -0.97 3.94 -16.90
CA ASP A 221 -2.00 3.82 -17.92
C ASP A 221 -3.27 4.62 -17.56
N VAL A 222 -3.73 4.50 -16.32
CA VAL A 222 -4.91 5.24 -15.86
C VAL A 222 -4.66 6.74 -15.83
N ILE A 223 -3.48 7.19 -15.37
CA ILE A 223 -3.11 8.61 -15.39
C ILE A 223 -3.09 9.15 -16.84
N ALA A 224 -2.54 8.37 -17.77
CA ALA A 224 -2.42 8.78 -19.17
C ALA A 224 -3.77 8.90 -19.90
N HIS A 225 -4.77 8.09 -19.52
CA HIS A 225 -6.04 8.00 -20.24
C HIS A 225 -7.25 8.54 -19.44
N GLY A 226 -7.20 8.52 -18.11
CA GLY A 226 -8.31 8.93 -17.25
C GLY A 226 -8.22 10.38 -16.74
N GLY A 227 -7.07 11.03 -16.93
CA GLY A 227 -6.81 12.35 -16.32
C GLY A 227 -6.59 12.25 -14.79
N SER A 228 -5.61 12.97 -14.28
CA SER A 228 -5.26 12.93 -12.85
C SER A 228 -6.30 13.58 -11.91
N GLY A 229 -7.27 14.31 -12.46
CA GLY A 229 -8.25 15.09 -11.69
C GLY A 229 -9.53 14.33 -11.30
N SER A 230 -9.73 13.11 -11.84
CA SER A 230 -10.97 12.34 -11.62
C SER A 230 -10.76 11.00 -10.91
N LEU A 231 -9.50 10.64 -10.56
CA LEU A 231 -9.22 9.36 -9.94
C LEU A 231 -9.64 9.34 -8.47
N SER A 232 -10.46 8.36 -8.13
CA SER A 232 -10.86 8.01 -6.76
C SER A 232 -9.92 6.97 -6.13
N VAL A 233 -10.03 6.79 -4.83
CA VAL A 233 -9.34 5.70 -4.11
C VAL A 233 -9.78 4.33 -4.62
N ASP A 234 -11.03 4.17 -5.02
CA ASP A 234 -11.55 2.91 -5.54
C ASP A 234 -10.96 2.59 -6.92
N ASP A 235 -10.75 3.59 -7.79
CA ASP A 235 -10.09 3.40 -9.09
C ASP A 235 -8.66 2.87 -8.92
N VAL A 236 -7.88 3.44 -8.00
CA VAL A 236 -6.51 2.97 -7.74
C VAL A 236 -6.49 1.62 -7.03
N PHE A 237 -7.52 1.32 -6.25
CA PHE A 237 -7.66 0.03 -5.60
C PHE A 237 -7.84 -1.11 -6.62
N VAL A 238 -8.70 -0.92 -7.61
CA VAL A 238 -8.99 -1.89 -8.67
C VAL A 238 -7.75 -2.24 -9.50
N LEU A 239 -6.74 -1.36 -9.56
CA LEU A 239 -5.47 -1.65 -10.28
C LEU A 239 -4.72 -2.87 -9.71
N GLY A 240 -4.93 -3.22 -8.45
CA GLY A 240 -4.38 -4.43 -7.82
C GLY A 240 -5.11 -5.73 -8.22
N VAL A 241 -6.30 -5.64 -8.82
CA VAL A 241 -7.18 -6.76 -9.15
C VAL A 241 -7.05 -7.13 -10.61
N GLY A 242 -7.02 -8.40 -10.93
CA GLY A 242 -7.12 -8.91 -12.29
C GLY A 242 -5.97 -8.56 -13.23
N ARG A 243 -6.19 -8.94 -14.49
CA ARG A 243 -5.38 -8.57 -15.64
C ARG A 243 -6.07 -7.42 -16.35
N HIS A 244 -5.34 -6.39 -16.71
CA HIS A 244 -5.88 -5.21 -17.37
C HIS A 244 -5.51 -5.22 -18.85
N PHE A 245 -6.49 -4.86 -19.70
CA PHE A 245 -6.36 -4.79 -21.13
C PHE A 245 -6.90 -3.47 -21.65
N ARG A 246 -6.14 -2.76 -22.47
CA ARG A 246 -6.51 -1.49 -23.09
C ARG A 246 -6.80 -1.72 -24.59
N PHE A 247 -8.01 -1.37 -25.03
CA PHE A 247 -8.45 -1.47 -26.41
C PHE A 247 -8.41 -0.11 -27.12
N SER A 248 -8.70 0.96 -26.38
CA SER A 248 -8.61 2.33 -26.88
C SER A 248 -8.31 3.28 -25.72
N PRO A 249 -8.03 4.57 -25.96
CA PRO A 249 -7.84 5.54 -24.89
C PRO A 249 -8.99 5.58 -23.87
N VAL A 250 -10.20 5.24 -24.26
CA VAL A 250 -11.41 5.30 -23.42
C VAL A 250 -12.01 3.93 -23.08
N LEU A 251 -11.45 2.82 -23.59
CA LEU A 251 -11.97 1.47 -23.39
C LEU A 251 -10.94 0.54 -22.77
N LYS A 252 -11.33 -0.08 -21.66
CA LYS A 252 -10.48 -0.97 -20.87
C LYS A 252 -11.29 -2.15 -20.33
N ALA A 253 -10.70 -3.34 -20.29
CA ALA A 253 -11.27 -4.49 -19.60
C ALA A 253 -10.36 -4.94 -18.44
N ILE A 254 -10.98 -5.39 -17.36
CA ILE A 254 -10.32 -5.97 -16.18
C ILE A 254 -10.82 -7.39 -16.04
N VAL A 255 -9.93 -8.37 -16.14
CA VAL A 255 -10.24 -9.81 -16.17
C VAL A 255 -9.68 -10.49 -14.93
N GLY A 256 -10.53 -11.11 -14.12
CA GLY A 256 -10.14 -11.79 -12.89
C GLY A 256 -9.18 -12.95 -13.11
N ARG A 257 -8.43 -13.31 -12.08
CA ARG A 257 -7.41 -14.36 -12.11
C ARG A 257 -7.81 -15.62 -11.33
N ASN A 258 -8.70 -15.46 -10.37
CA ASN A 258 -9.19 -16.49 -9.46
C ASN A 258 -10.61 -16.15 -8.98
N ALA A 259 -11.22 -17.02 -8.17
CA ALA A 259 -12.59 -16.88 -7.69
C ALA A 259 -12.80 -15.58 -6.89
N GLU A 260 -11.89 -15.26 -5.98
CA GLU A 260 -12.00 -14.07 -5.12
C GLU A 260 -12.00 -12.77 -5.94
N GLU A 261 -11.15 -12.71 -6.97
CA GLU A 261 -11.12 -11.56 -7.89
C GLU A 261 -12.36 -11.50 -8.78
N ASN A 262 -12.87 -12.65 -9.22
CA ASN A 262 -14.11 -12.73 -9.99
C ASN A 262 -15.29 -12.21 -9.18
N ASP A 263 -15.42 -12.65 -7.93
CA ASP A 263 -16.48 -12.19 -7.02
C ASP A 263 -16.34 -10.69 -6.71
N PHE A 264 -15.11 -10.23 -6.51
CA PHE A 264 -14.84 -8.81 -6.31
C PHE A 264 -15.25 -8.00 -7.53
N LEU A 265 -14.83 -8.39 -8.74
CA LEU A 265 -15.16 -7.71 -9.99
C LEU A 265 -16.67 -7.73 -10.26
N ALA A 266 -17.36 -8.83 -9.97
CA ALA A 266 -18.82 -8.92 -10.09
C ALA A 266 -19.53 -7.89 -9.22
N ARG A 267 -19.08 -7.70 -7.97
CA ARG A 267 -19.63 -6.67 -7.07
C ARG A 267 -19.30 -5.24 -7.49
N MET A 268 -18.12 -5.05 -8.11
CA MET A 268 -17.66 -3.73 -8.57
C MET A 268 -18.15 -3.34 -9.96
N ALA A 269 -18.86 -4.23 -10.67
CA ALA A 269 -19.32 -3.95 -12.01
C ALA A 269 -20.26 -2.72 -12.08
N GLY A 270 -21.14 -2.54 -11.08
CA GLY A 270 -22.02 -1.38 -11.01
C GLY A 270 -22.76 -1.12 -12.35
N ASP A 271 -22.56 0.07 -12.90
CA ASP A 271 -23.11 0.47 -14.19
C ASP A 271 -22.23 0.07 -15.39
N HIS A 272 -21.13 -0.63 -15.16
CA HIS A 272 -20.27 -1.14 -16.21
C HIS A 272 -20.77 -2.47 -16.78
N TRP A 273 -20.35 -2.81 -17.99
CA TRP A 273 -20.58 -4.13 -18.53
C TRP A 273 -19.74 -5.17 -17.80
N SER A 274 -20.36 -6.23 -17.28
CA SER A 274 -19.66 -7.44 -16.87
C SER A 274 -19.71 -8.49 -17.97
N ALA A 275 -18.67 -9.31 -18.08
CA ALA A 275 -18.61 -10.36 -19.09
C ALA A 275 -18.10 -11.68 -18.47
N GLY A 276 -18.67 -12.80 -18.95
CA GLY A 276 -18.24 -14.15 -18.58
C GLY A 276 -18.54 -15.14 -19.69
N VAL A 277 -17.86 -16.31 -19.68
CA VAL A 277 -18.09 -17.37 -20.66
C VAL A 277 -19.36 -18.17 -20.34
N VAL A 278 -20.04 -18.64 -21.37
CA VAL A 278 -21.24 -19.50 -21.25
C VAL A 278 -20.82 -20.97 -21.37
N GLY A 279 -21.25 -21.80 -20.42
CA GLY A 279 -21.02 -23.25 -20.46
C GLY A 279 -19.63 -23.74 -20.05
N PHE A 280 -18.76 -22.87 -19.59
CA PHE A 280 -17.42 -23.19 -19.08
C PHE A 280 -17.13 -22.39 -17.82
N ASN A 281 -16.22 -22.90 -16.97
CA ASN A 281 -15.63 -22.07 -15.94
C ASN A 281 -14.69 -21.03 -16.58
N GLY A 282 -14.76 -19.81 -16.07
CA GLY A 282 -13.95 -18.73 -16.62
C GLY A 282 -13.89 -17.49 -15.72
N PRO A 283 -13.15 -16.48 -16.17
CA PRO A 283 -13.05 -15.25 -15.43
C PRO A 283 -14.32 -14.41 -15.55
N THR A 284 -14.59 -13.62 -14.49
CA THR A 284 -15.41 -12.43 -14.60
C THR A 284 -14.56 -11.29 -15.16
N ALA A 285 -15.07 -10.59 -16.17
CA ALA A 285 -14.47 -9.36 -16.64
C ALA A 285 -15.39 -8.17 -16.40
N VAL A 286 -14.80 -7.00 -16.13
CA VAL A 286 -15.51 -5.71 -16.07
C VAL A 286 -14.94 -4.81 -17.17
N VAL A 287 -15.83 -4.20 -17.96
CA VAL A 287 -15.46 -3.35 -19.09
C VAL A 287 -15.79 -1.90 -18.75
N VAL A 288 -14.76 -1.08 -18.69
CA VAL A 288 -14.84 0.35 -18.36
C VAL A 288 -14.72 1.15 -19.67
N GLY A 289 -15.71 1.97 -19.95
CA GLY A 289 -15.81 2.79 -21.14
C GLY A 289 -16.91 2.33 -22.10
N GLU A 290 -17.03 3.01 -23.24
CA GLU A 290 -18.02 2.69 -24.27
C GLU A 290 -17.48 1.65 -25.25
N ILE A 291 -18.27 0.58 -25.47
CA ILE A 291 -17.94 -0.53 -26.36
C ILE A 291 -18.53 -0.22 -27.74
N ARG A 292 -17.68 -0.17 -28.77
CA ARG A 292 -18.09 -0.07 -30.18
C ARG A 292 -18.31 -1.46 -30.79
N ASP A 293 -18.86 -1.53 -31.99
CA ASP A 293 -19.27 -2.81 -32.56
C ASP A 293 -18.16 -3.85 -32.68
N ASP A 294 -16.95 -3.46 -33.07
CA ASP A 294 -15.82 -4.37 -33.22
C ASP A 294 -15.21 -4.77 -31.87
N ASP A 295 -15.29 -3.89 -30.85
CA ASP A 295 -14.72 -4.11 -29.51
C ASP A 295 -15.34 -5.33 -28.79
N TRP A 296 -16.63 -5.64 -29.07
CA TRP A 296 -17.32 -6.76 -28.43
C TRP A 296 -16.62 -8.09 -28.68
N VAL A 297 -16.19 -8.34 -29.91
CA VAL A 297 -15.51 -9.59 -30.31
C VAL A 297 -14.11 -9.63 -29.71
N GLU A 298 -13.40 -8.52 -29.70
CA GLU A 298 -12.04 -8.42 -29.14
C GLU A 298 -12.05 -8.68 -27.64
N ILE A 299 -12.93 -8.02 -26.87
CA ILE A 299 -13.06 -8.23 -25.43
C ILE A 299 -13.48 -9.68 -25.13
N ALA A 300 -14.49 -10.20 -25.86
CA ALA A 300 -14.96 -11.57 -25.71
C ALA A 300 -13.82 -12.58 -25.94
N SER A 301 -12.97 -12.37 -26.95
CA SER A 301 -11.85 -13.24 -27.26
C SER A 301 -10.83 -13.35 -26.12
N ILE A 302 -10.57 -12.23 -25.42
CA ILE A 302 -9.70 -12.20 -24.23
C ILE A 302 -10.36 -12.95 -23.06
N VAL A 303 -11.65 -12.74 -22.80
CA VAL A 303 -12.39 -13.46 -21.74
C VAL A 303 -12.35 -14.96 -22.01
N ALA A 304 -12.63 -15.37 -23.25
CA ALA A 304 -12.56 -16.76 -23.71
C ALA A 304 -11.16 -17.38 -23.53
N ARG A 305 -10.10 -16.63 -23.79
CA ARG A 305 -8.70 -17.09 -23.63
C ARG A 305 -8.35 -17.51 -22.22
N TYR A 306 -8.97 -16.91 -21.21
CA TYR A 306 -8.72 -17.19 -19.79
C TYR A 306 -9.74 -18.13 -19.16
N SER A 307 -10.60 -18.79 -19.96
CA SER A 307 -11.57 -19.78 -19.52
C SER A 307 -11.04 -21.22 -19.71
N ASP A 308 -11.75 -22.18 -19.13
CA ASP A 308 -11.50 -23.61 -19.37
C ASP A 308 -11.77 -24.02 -20.82
N GLY A 309 -12.56 -23.23 -21.55
CA GLY A 309 -12.85 -23.40 -22.97
C GLY A 309 -11.76 -22.92 -23.93
N LYS A 310 -10.62 -22.41 -23.46
CA LYS A 310 -9.56 -21.75 -24.25
C LYS A 310 -9.01 -22.54 -25.45
N ASN A 311 -9.26 -23.88 -25.51
CA ASN A 311 -8.82 -24.75 -26.61
C ASN A 311 -9.96 -25.09 -27.59
N LYS A 312 -11.15 -24.48 -27.43
CA LYS A 312 -12.27 -24.64 -28.36
C LYS A 312 -12.13 -23.69 -29.53
N GLU A 313 -12.64 -24.08 -30.68
CA GLU A 313 -12.66 -23.23 -31.89
C GLU A 313 -13.50 -21.97 -31.69
N SER A 314 -14.60 -22.08 -30.90
CA SER A 314 -15.52 -20.97 -30.64
C SER A 314 -16.15 -21.12 -29.27
N ILE A 315 -16.29 -20.00 -28.58
CA ILE A 315 -16.89 -19.87 -27.26
C ILE A 315 -17.89 -18.73 -27.28
N GLU A 316 -19.00 -18.90 -26.57
CA GLU A 316 -19.97 -17.86 -26.34
C GLU A 316 -19.62 -17.11 -25.05
N VAL A 317 -19.57 -15.79 -25.13
CA VAL A 317 -19.35 -14.88 -24.00
C VAL A 317 -20.58 -14.00 -23.83
N GLU A 318 -21.12 -13.97 -22.64
CA GLU A 318 -22.27 -13.13 -22.29
C GLU A 318 -21.81 -11.86 -21.56
N PHE A 319 -22.26 -10.73 -22.05
CA PHE A 319 -22.09 -9.42 -21.44
C PHE A 319 -23.40 -9.00 -20.78
N VAL A 320 -23.34 -8.48 -19.55
CA VAL A 320 -24.52 -8.05 -18.79
C VAL A 320 -24.30 -6.65 -18.21
N ARG A 321 -25.30 -5.77 -18.35
CA ARG A 321 -25.33 -4.42 -17.74
C ARG A 321 -26.78 -3.99 -17.50
N GLY A 322 -27.14 -3.65 -16.25
CA GLY A 322 -28.44 -3.09 -15.92
C GLY A 322 -29.65 -3.92 -16.40
N GLY A 323 -29.54 -5.25 -16.37
CA GLY A 323 -30.58 -6.17 -16.86
C GLY A 323 -30.58 -6.41 -18.37
N THR A 324 -29.72 -5.71 -19.14
CA THR A 324 -29.51 -5.97 -20.57
C THR A 324 -28.40 -7.01 -20.73
N ALA A 325 -28.62 -8.02 -21.61
CA ALA A 325 -27.63 -9.02 -21.95
C ALA A 325 -27.33 -9.03 -23.44
N LYS A 326 -26.05 -9.24 -23.79
CA LYS A 326 -25.57 -9.43 -25.17
C LYS A 326 -24.65 -10.63 -25.23
N ARG A 327 -24.87 -11.54 -26.16
CA ARG A 327 -24.03 -12.70 -26.39
C ARG A 327 -23.19 -12.52 -27.64
N VAL A 328 -21.92 -12.89 -27.51
CA VAL A 328 -20.93 -12.80 -28.58
C VAL A 328 -20.21 -14.13 -28.71
N ARG A 329 -20.18 -14.70 -29.91
CA ARG A 329 -19.45 -15.92 -30.21
C ARG A 329 -18.11 -15.58 -30.85
N THR A 330 -17.03 -16.10 -30.31
CA THR A 330 -15.66 -15.77 -30.73
C THR A 330 -14.70 -16.93 -30.52
N ALA A 331 -13.59 -16.96 -31.26
CA ALA A 331 -12.44 -17.78 -30.93
C ALA A 331 -11.65 -17.15 -29.75
N PRO A 332 -11.00 -17.97 -28.90
CA PRO A 332 -10.10 -17.46 -27.88
C PRO A 332 -8.94 -16.67 -28.48
N ALA A 333 -8.60 -15.52 -27.87
CA ALA A 333 -7.53 -14.64 -28.34
C ALA A 333 -6.18 -15.35 -28.47
N SER A 334 -5.39 -15.00 -29.47
CA SER A 334 -4.00 -15.44 -29.62
C SER A 334 -3.11 -14.83 -28.52
N ALA A 335 -1.93 -15.42 -28.32
CA ALA A 335 -0.95 -14.89 -27.37
C ALA A 335 -0.49 -13.48 -27.76
N ASP A 336 -0.30 -13.23 -29.05
CA ASP A 336 0.13 -11.94 -29.58
C ASP A 336 -0.93 -10.86 -29.39
N PHE A 337 -2.21 -11.19 -29.64
CA PHE A 337 -3.32 -10.27 -29.39
C PHE A 337 -3.39 -9.87 -27.90
N VAL A 338 -3.26 -10.86 -27.01
CA VAL A 338 -3.21 -10.63 -25.56
C VAL A 338 -2.03 -9.73 -25.18
N ALA A 339 -0.85 -9.94 -25.75
CA ALA A 339 0.34 -9.17 -25.44
C ALA A 339 0.23 -7.69 -25.86
N ILE A 340 -0.39 -7.44 -27.03
CA ILE A 340 -0.61 -6.07 -27.54
C ILE A 340 -1.52 -5.26 -26.62
N HIS A 341 -2.59 -5.85 -26.10
CA HIS A 341 -3.59 -5.15 -25.30
C HIS A 341 -3.30 -5.12 -23.82
N ARG A 342 -2.36 -5.96 -23.34
CA ARG A 342 -2.07 -6.10 -21.90
C ARG A 342 -1.29 -4.91 -21.35
N ILE A 343 -1.81 -4.35 -20.23
CA ILE A 343 -1.17 -3.28 -19.45
C ILE A 343 -0.22 -3.89 -18.41
#